data_61303cbe6ff0cde45b630f03a19b2293
#
_entry.id   61303cbe6ff0cde45b630f03a19b2293
#
_cell.length_a   1.000
_cell.length_b   1.000
_cell.length_c   1.000
_cell.angle_alpha   90.00
_cell.angle_beta   90.00
_cell.angle_gamma   90.00
#
_symmetry.space_group_name_H-M   'P 1'
#
loop_
_entity.id
_entity.type
_entity.pdbx_description
1 polymer ?
#
loop_
_entity_poly.entity_id
_entity_poly.type
_entity_poly.pdbx_seq_one_letter_code
_entity_poly.pdbx_strand_id
1 'polypeptide(L)' 'MDERLQFVARRLAGEAMTELCREFGISRKTGYKIFDRYQNAGCRG' A
#
# COMPACT_ATOMS: atom_id res chain seq x y z
N MET A 1 1.64 15.25 -2.88
CA MET A 1 1.68 13.82 -3.24
C MET A 1 1.07 12.98 -2.14
N ASP A 2 0.27 12.02 -2.50
CA ASP A 2 -0.40 11.19 -1.53
C ASP A 2 0.52 10.02 -1.11
N GLU A 3 0.83 9.95 0.17
CA GLU A 3 1.70 8.90 0.67
C GLU A 3 1.10 7.52 0.46
N ARG A 4 -0.20 7.43 0.58
CA ARG A 4 -0.87 6.14 0.39
C ARG A 4 -0.74 5.67 -1.04
N LEU A 5 -0.84 6.58 -1.97
CA LEU A 5 -0.70 6.25 -3.37
C LEU A 5 0.72 5.76 -3.66
N GLN A 6 1.72 6.40 -3.08
CA GLN A 6 3.09 5.96 -3.23
C GLN A 6 3.29 4.57 -2.65
N PHE A 7 2.69 4.31 -1.50
CA PHE A 7 2.78 2.99 -0.88
C PHE A 7 2.26 1.91 -1.82
N VAL A 8 1.10 2.13 -2.39
CA VAL A 8 0.50 1.16 -3.30
C VAL A 8 1.34 0.99 -4.56
N ALA A 9 1.81 2.09 -5.11
CA ALA A 9 2.61 2.04 -6.33
C ALA A 9 3.89 1.23 -6.11
N ARG A 10 4.55 1.44 -4.99
CA ARG A 10 5.77 0.70 -4.69
C ARG A 10 5.48 -0.77 -4.46
N ARG A 11 4.37 -1.06 -3.82
CA ARG A 11 3.98 -2.46 -3.60
C ARG A 11 3.75 -3.17 -4.93
N LEU A 12 3.10 -2.51 -5.85
CA LEU A 12 2.84 -3.07 -7.17
C LEU A 12 4.12 -3.21 -7.98
N ALA A 13 5.11 -2.39 -7.67
CA ALA A 13 6.40 -2.48 -8.34
C ALA A 13 7.19 -3.72 -7.94
N GLY A 14 6.73 -4.44 -6.93
CA GLY A 14 7.38 -5.67 -6.51
C GLY A 14 8.03 -5.59 -5.13
N GLU A 15 7.81 -4.52 -4.40
CA GLU A 15 8.41 -4.39 -3.08
C GLU A 15 7.61 -5.17 -2.04
N ALA A 16 8.32 -5.65 -1.03
CA ALA A 16 7.67 -6.45 0.01
C ALA A 16 6.83 -5.56 0.93
N MET A 17 5.69 -6.09 1.34
CA MET A 17 4.82 -5.35 2.25
C MET A 17 5.54 -4.99 3.55
N THR A 18 6.31 -5.92 4.09
CA THR A 18 7.04 -5.69 5.33
C THR A 18 8.00 -4.52 5.19
N GLU A 19 8.72 -4.48 4.08
CA GLU A 19 9.66 -3.39 3.83
C GLU A 19 8.95 -2.05 3.75
N LEU A 20 7.85 -2.02 3.03
CA LEU A 20 7.09 -0.79 2.87
C LEU A 20 6.54 -0.29 4.20
N CYS A 21 6.01 -1.20 4.99
CA CYS A 21 5.46 -0.83 6.29
C CYS A 21 6.53 -0.24 7.19
N ARG A 22 7.72 -0.81 7.17
CA ARG A 22 8.82 -0.29 7.96
C ARG A 22 9.26 1.09 7.48
N GLU A 23 9.34 1.25 6.18
CA GLU A 23 9.76 2.52 5.62
C GLU A 23 8.75 3.61 5.90
N PHE A 24 7.48 3.29 5.83
CA PHE A 24 6.43 4.27 6.06
C PHE A 24 6.09 4.43 7.54
N GLY A 25 6.64 3.57 8.39
CA GLY A 25 6.38 3.67 9.83
C GLY A 25 4.98 3.26 10.22
N ILE A 26 4.42 2.28 9.53
CA ILE A 26 3.08 1.78 9.81
C ILE A 26 3.13 0.27 10.05
N SER A 27 2.08 -0.27 10.65
CA SER A 27 2.00 -1.70 10.86
C SER A 27 1.54 -2.40 9.59
N ARG A 28 1.79 -3.71 9.53
CA ARG A 28 1.37 -4.48 8.36
C ARG A 28 -0.13 -4.42 8.18
N LYS A 29 -0.85 -4.42 9.27
CA LYS A 29 -2.30 -4.34 9.20
C LYS A 29 -2.74 -3.06 8.48
N THR A 30 -2.11 -1.96 8.85
CA THR A 30 -2.40 -0.68 8.19
C THR A 30 -2.00 -0.72 6.72
N GLY A 31 -0.86 -1.31 6.44
CA GLY A 31 -0.39 -1.43 5.06
C GLY A 31 -1.35 -2.21 4.19
N TYR A 32 -1.81 -3.35 4.67
CA TYR A 32 -2.78 -4.14 3.93
C TYR A 32 -4.09 -3.39 3.73
N LYS A 33 -4.49 -2.65 4.75
CA LYS A 33 -5.72 -1.88 4.66
C LYS A 33 -5.64 -0.84 3.56
N ILE A 34 -4.52 -0.13 3.51
CA ILE A 34 -4.32 0.88 2.48
C ILE A 34 -4.31 0.25 1.09
N PHE A 35 -3.56 -0.83 0.96
CA PHE A 35 -3.43 -1.50 -0.33
C PHE A 35 -4.77 -2.05 -0.81
N ASP A 36 -5.48 -2.69 0.08
CA ASP A 36 -6.77 -3.28 -0.25
C ASP A 36 -7.77 -2.21 -0.66
N ARG A 37 -7.74 -1.09 0.02
CA ARG A 37 -8.66 -0.01 -0.29
C ARG A 37 -8.46 0.52 -1.70
N TYR A 38 -7.20 0.75 -2.06
CA TYR A 38 -6.90 1.26 -3.40
C TYR A 38 -7.18 0.24 -4.47
N GLN A 39 -6.86 -1.02 -4.19
CA GLN A 39 -7.08 -2.08 -5.14
C GLN A 39 -8.57 -2.31 -5.39
N ASN A 40 -9.35 -2.31 -4.34
CA ASN A 40 -10.79 -2.49 -4.47
C ASN A 40 -11.43 -1.34 -5.23
N ALA A 41 -10.98 -0.13 -4.96
CA ALA A 41 -11.52 1.02 -5.66
C ALA A 41 -11.28 0.91 -7.16
N GLY A 42 -10.12 0.39 -7.52
CA GLY A 42 -9.79 0.24 -8.92
C GLY A 42 -10.55 -0.89 -9.59
N CYS A 43 -10.79 -1.96 -8.84
CA CYS A 43 -11.45 -3.14 -9.39
C CYS A 43 -12.97 -3.03 -9.42
N ARG A 44 -13.49 -2.12 -8.65
CA ARG A 44 -14.93 -2.02 -8.54
C ARG A 44 -15.61 -1.71 -9.86
N GLY A 45 -14.96 -1.17 -10.72
CA GLY A 45 -15.51 -0.77 -12.01
C GLY A 45 -16.70 -1.58 -12.44
#